data_f73c7821a31418feaaea29ff15ca8b02
#
_entry.id   f73c7821a31418feaaea29ff15ca8b02
#
_cell.length_a   1.000
_cell.length_b   1.000
_cell.length_c   1.000
_cell.angle_alpha   90.00
_cell.angle_beta   90.00
_cell.angle_gamma   90.00
#
_symmetry.space_group_name_H-M   'P 1'
#
loop_
_entity.id
_entity.type
_entity.pdbx_description
1 polymer ?
#
loop_
_entity_poly.entity_id
_entity_poly.type
_entity_poly.pdbx_seq_one_letter_code
_entity_poly.pdbx_strand_id
1 'polypeptide(L)'
;MSEQTRRYRDGPGYDHDLYPWSPLAKREAFPWPDRARLALAAFVHVEDFEIDPPTGAVADPRFGGALGSYFPDFQNYTRRLHGLRVGYYRVLDVLERHGVRATVCFNALAAEKHPYMVERALKGGHGIAARGLTARQIISQTMTEAEEQAYIGKSLDILAAVAGRRVLGWAGQDTGESDRTPRLLRAAGLTHVIDWPNDDAPYA
;
A
#
# COMPACT_ATOMS: atom_id res chain seq x y z
N MET A 1 22.03 25.01 4.48
CA MET A 1 20.72 24.40 4.81
C MET A 1 20.55 23.25 3.85
N SER A 2 20.45 22.02 4.35
CA SER A 2 20.25 20.84 3.51
C SER A 2 18.88 20.92 2.83
N GLU A 3 18.75 20.34 1.66
CA GLU A 3 17.50 20.25 0.89
C GLU A 3 16.34 19.68 1.71
N GLN A 4 16.63 18.87 2.70
CA GLN A 4 15.69 18.30 3.67
C GLN A 4 15.04 19.33 4.60
N THR A 5 15.72 20.46 4.90
CA THR A 5 15.22 21.48 5.81
C THR A 5 14.18 22.41 5.17
N ARG A 6 13.96 22.29 3.86
CA ARG A 6 13.02 23.14 3.10
C ARG A 6 11.61 22.58 2.96
N ARG A 7 11.37 21.33 3.39
CA ARG A 7 10.09 20.65 3.19
C ARG A 7 8.99 21.11 4.12
N TYR A 8 9.37 21.59 5.28
CA TYR A 8 8.42 22.12 6.24
C TYR A 8 8.75 23.59 6.47
N ARG A 9 7.73 24.42 6.44
CA ARG A 9 7.85 25.80 6.94
C ARG A 9 8.16 25.76 8.41
N ASP A 10 8.31 26.87 9.06
CA ASP A 10 8.90 27.09 10.37
C ASP A 10 8.24 26.37 11.56
N GLY A 11 8.08 25.06 11.51
CA GLY A 11 7.64 24.30 12.68
C GLY A 11 6.66 23.16 12.37
N PRO A 12 6.35 22.32 13.36
CA PRO A 12 5.40 21.21 13.23
C PRO A 12 4.00 21.68 12.85
N GLY A 13 3.33 20.94 11.95
CA GLY A 13 1.95 21.19 11.55
C GLY A 13 1.80 22.19 10.40
N TYR A 14 2.89 22.62 9.79
CA TYR A 14 2.88 23.48 8.61
C TYR A 14 2.93 22.68 7.31
N ASP A 15 2.70 23.39 6.22
CA ASP A 15 2.61 22.89 4.87
C ASP A 15 3.90 22.21 4.39
N HIS A 16 3.81 21.42 3.36
CA HIS A 16 4.91 20.69 2.71
C HIS A 16 5.10 21.16 1.27
N ASP A 17 6.20 20.74 0.65
CA ASP A 17 6.58 21.06 -0.74
C ASP A 17 6.52 19.84 -1.69
N LEU A 18 5.85 18.76 -1.27
CA LEU A 18 5.76 17.52 -2.05
C LEU A 18 4.87 17.68 -3.29
N TYR A 19 3.85 18.50 -3.21
CA TYR A 19 2.98 18.91 -4.32
C TYR A 19 2.43 20.32 -4.07
N PRO A 20 2.06 21.07 -5.12
CA PRO A 20 1.57 22.44 -4.97
C PRO A 20 0.15 22.48 -4.40
N TRP A 21 -0.15 23.53 -3.66
CA TRP A 21 -1.53 23.85 -3.31
C TRP A 21 -2.32 24.23 -4.58
N SER A 22 -3.28 23.40 -4.98
CA SER A 22 -4.05 23.55 -6.21
C SER A 22 -5.55 23.65 -5.91
N PRO A 23 -6.10 24.83 -5.60
CA PRO A 23 -7.52 24.97 -5.28
C PRO A 23 -8.39 24.81 -6.54
N LEU A 24 -9.50 24.09 -6.42
CA LEU A 24 -10.42 23.76 -7.52
C LEU A 24 -10.81 24.97 -8.37
N ALA A 25 -11.04 26.14 -7.74
CA ALA A 25 -11.45 27.35 -8.43
C ALA A 25 -10.40 27.93 -9.41
N LYS A 26 -9.15 27.49 -9.32
CA LYS A 26 -8.03 27.94 -10.16
C LYS A 26 -7.53 26.87 -11.12
N ARG A 27 -8.11 25.66 -11.09
CA ARG A 27 -7.71 24.56 -11.96
C ARG A 27 -8.31 24.69 -13.34
N GLU A 28 -7.52 24.29 -14.33
CA GLU A 28 -8.06 24.01 -15.65
C GLU A 28 -8.89 22.73 -15.62
N ALA A 29 -9.88 22.64 -16.49
CA ALA A 29 -10.69 21.43 -16.60
C ALA A 29 -9.82 20.24 -17.03
N PHE A 30 -9.85 19.15 -16.24
CA PHE A 30 -9.17 17.92 -16.54
C PHE A 30 -10.10 16.97 -17.31
N PRO A 31 -9.87 16.74 -18.60
CA PRO A 31 -10.64 15.78 -19.35
C PRO A 31 -10.10 14.36 -19.08
N TRP A 32 -10.96 13.45 -18.61
CA TRP A 32 -10.62 12.05 -18.56
C TRP A 32 -10.36 11.46 -19.96
N PRO A 33 -9.48 10.47 -20.11
CA PRO A 33 -9.31 9.75 -21.36
C PRO A 33 -10.65 9.27 -21.94
N ASP A 34 -10.73 9.22 -23.26
CA ASP A 34 -11.92 8.77 -24.01
C ASP A 34 -13.21 9.55 -23.70
N ARG A 35 -13.08 10.79 -23.19
CA ARG A 35 -14.20 11.62 -22.72
C ARG A 35 -15.04 10.94 -21.64
N ALA A 36 -14.45 10.06 -20.87
CA ALA A 36 -15.11 9.44 -19.75
C ALA A 36 -15.55 10.50 -18.72
N ARG A 37 -16.68 10.25 -18.07
CA ARG A 37 -17.21 11.15 -17.04
C ARG A 37 -16.69 10.80 -15.64
N LEU A 38 -16.17 9.60 -15.48
CA LEU A 38 -15.71 9.05 -14.20
C LEU A 38 -14.55 8.10 -14.48
N ALA A 39 -13.54 8.11 -13.61
CA ALA A 39 -12.56 7.04 -13.49
C ALA A 39 -12.84 6.25 -12.21
N LEU A 40 -12.88 4.93 -12.33
CA LEU A 40 -13.05 4.02 -11.21
C LEU A 40 -11.79 3.18 -11.04
N ALA A 41 -11.18 3.21 -9.87
CA ALA A 41 -10.10 2.32 -9.50
C ALA A 41 -10.56 1.38 -8.37
N ALA A 42 -10.39 0.09 -8.56
CA ALA A 42 -10.66 -0.93 -7.55
C ALA A 42 -9.35 -1.43 -6.95
N PHE A 43 -9.22 -1.39 -5.64
CA PHE A 43 -8.07 -1.91 -4.90
C PHE A 43 -8.48 -3.08 -4.04
N VAL A 44 -7.69 -4.16 -4.06
CA VAL A 44 -7.88 -5.34 -3.23
C VAL A 44 -6.62 -5.52 -2.37
N HIS A 45 -6.73 -5.29 -1.07
CA HIS A 45 -5.62 -5.47 -0.14
C HIS A 45 -5.53 -6.92 0.30
N VAL A 46 -4.35 -7.53 0.13
CA VAL A 46 -4.04 -8.91 0.51
C VAL A 46 -2.91 -8.89 1.53
N GLU A 47 -3.24 -9.20 2.75
CA GLU A 47 -2.34 -9.10 3.89
C GLU A 47 -2.30 -10.41 4.66
N ASP A 48 -1.12 -10.98 4.82
CA ASP A 48 -0.87 -12.00 5.83
C ASP A 48 -0.37 -11.30 7.11
N PHE A 49 -0.94 -11.69 8.23
CA PHE A 49 -0.58 -11.18 9.54
C PHE A 49 0.28 -12.16 10.28
N GLU A 50 1.30 -11.67 10.92
CA GLU A 50 2.11 -12.49 11.81
C GLU A 50 1.33 -12.76 13.10
N ILE A 51 1.40 -14.00 13.58
CA ILE A 51 0.90 -14.34 14.91
C ILE A 51 1.83 -13.79 15.99
N ASP A 52 3.12 -13.78 15.70
CA ASP A 52 4.18 -13.17 16.50
C ASP A 52 4.79 -12.01 15.68
N PRO A 53 4.46 -10.75 16.00
CA PRO A 53 4.92 -9.63 15.22
C PRO A 53 6.43 -9.43 15.36
N PRO A 54 7.11 -8.95 14.30
CA PRO A 54 8.53 -8.67 14.35
C PRO A 54 8.86 -7.53 15.34
N THR A 55 10.10 -7.47 15.78
CA THR A 55 10.59 -6.36 16.60
C THR A 55 10.35 -5.03 15.87
N GLY A 56 9.83 -4.04 16.59
CA GLY A 56 9.50 -2.74 16.03
C GLY A 56 8.12 -2.66 15.34
N ALA A 57 7.35 -3.76 15.34
CA ALA A 57 5.97 -3.72 14.87
C ALA A 57 5.11 -2.77 15.72
N VAL A 58 4.25 -2.01 15.06
CA VAL A 58 3.29 -1.13 15.73
C VAL A 58 2.09 -1.95 16.19
N ALA A 59 1.79 -1.90 17.50
CA ALA A 59 0.56 -2.47 18.02
C ALA A 59 -0.64 -1.63 17.54
N ASP A 60 -1.51 -2.23 16.71
CA ASP A 60 -2.74 -1.57 16.28
C ASP A 60 -3.89 -1.97 17.21
N PRO A 61 -4.50 -1.01 17.94
CA PRO A 61 -5.61 -1.28 18.84
C PRO A 61 -6.82 -1.92 18.16
N ARG A 62 -7.00 -1.69 16.86
CA ARG A 62 -8.09 -2.33 16.07
C ARG A 62 -7.96 -3.84 16.02
N PHE A 63 -6.75 -4.36 16.24
CA PHE A 63 -6.42 -5.77 16.19
C PHE A 63 -6.19 -6.38 17.58
N GLY A 64 -6.41 -5.62 18.63
CA GLY A 64 -6.57 -6.17 19.97
C GLY A 64 -7.78 -7.10 20.01
N GLY A 65 -7.70 -8.20 20.72
CA GLY A 65 -8.80 -9.15 20.82
C GLY A 65 -10.07 -8.48 21.35
N ALA A 66 -11.23 -8.89 20.84
CA ALA A 66 -12.53 -8.35 21.24
C ALA A 66 -12.84 -8.55 22.74
N LEU A 67 -12.08 -9.42 23.41
CA LEU A 67 -12.23 -9.77 24.83
C LEU A 67 -10.97 -9.47 25.65
N GLY A 68 -10.10 -8.57 25.14
CA GLY A 68 -8.77 -8.35 25.69
C GLY A 68 -7.74 -9.21 24.96
N SER A 69 -6.56 -8.65 24.73
CA SER A 69 -5.52 -9.32 23.94
C SER A 69 -4.94 -10.49 24.67
N TYR A 70 -5.39 -11.67 24.34
CA TYR A 70 -4.59 -12.87 24.62
C TYR A 70 -3.50 -12.97 23.56
N PHE A 71 -2.27 -13.03 23.98
CA PHE A 71 -1.16 -13.34 23.08
C PHE A 71 -0.79 -14.83 23.25
N PRO A 72 -0.64 -15.59 22.17
CA PRO A 72 -0.92 -15.24 20.77
C PRO A 72 -2.44 -15.15 20.48
N ASP A 73 -2.83 -14.16 19.66
CA ASP A 73 -4.23 -13.91 19.32
C ASP A 73 -4.71 -14.82 18.17
N PHE A 74 -4.90 -16.09 18.47
CA PHE A 74 -5.38 -17.08 17.49
C PHE A 74 -6.76 -16.75 16.92
N GLN A 75 -7.63 -16.11 17.68
CA GLN A 75 -8.96 -15.80 17.21
C GLN A 75 -8.95 -14.80 16.05
N ASN A 76 -8.26 -13.68 16.19
CA ASN A 76 -8.14 -12.71 15.13
C ASN A 76 -7.28 -13.23 13.97
N TYR A 77 -6.22 -13.97 14.27
CA TYR A 77 -5.40 -14.60 13.25
C TYR A 77 -6.21 -15.53 12.34
N THR A 78 -6.98 -16.46 12.92
CA THR A 78 -7.78 -17.40 12.12
C THR A 78 -8.91 -16.74 11.34
N ARG A 79 -9.52 -15.68 11.87
CA ARG A 79 -10.54 -14.88 11.16
C ARG A 79 -9.96 -14.24 9.90
N ARG A 80 -8.75 -13.68 9.97
CA ARG A 80 -8.07 -13.06 8.83
C ARG A 80 -7.69 -14.09 7.76
N LEU A 81 -7.30 -15.30 8.16
CA LEU A 81 -7.02 -16.38 7.21
C LEU A 81 -8.23 -16.73 6.33
N HIS A 82 -9.46 -16.46 6.75
CA HIS A 82 -10.64 -16.63 5.90
C HIS A 82 -10.56 -15.72 4.65
N GLY A 83 -10.10 -14.48 4.82
CA GLY A 83 -9.87 -13.56 3.70
C GLY A 83 -8.94 -14.15 2.65
N LEU A 84 -7.81 -14.73 3.08
CA LEU A 84 -6.80 -15.31 2.18
C LEU A 84 -7.29 -16.62 1.53
N ARG A 85 -8.02 -17.45 2.27
CA ARG A 85 -8.47 -18.77 1.78
C ARG A 85 -9.73 -18.75 0.93
N VAL A 86 -10.62 -17.79 1.16
CA VAL A 86 -11.96 -17.78 0.55
C VAL A 86 -12.31 -16.40 0.00
N GLY A 87 -12.20 -15.35 0.83
CA GLY A 87 -12.67 -14.00 0.49
C GLY A 87 -11.99 -13.44 -0.76
N TYR A 88 -10.68 -13.59 -0.85
CA TYR A 88 -9.89 -13.15 -1.98
C TYR A 88 -10.41 -13.65 -3.33
N TYR A 89 -10.64 -14.96 -3.43
CA TYR A 89 -11.11 -15.59 -4.68
C TYR A 89 -12.51 -15.12 -5.04
N ARG A 90 -13.41 -15.03 -4.06
CA ARG A 90 -14.78 -14.56 -4.28
C ARG A 90 -14.80 -13.12 -4.78
N VAL A 91 -13.93 -12.25 -4.24
CA VAL A 91 -13.82 -10.86 -4.69
C VAL A 91 -13.33 -10.81 -6.13
N LEU A 92 -12.26 -11.53 -6.48
CA LEU A 92 -11.77 -11.56 -7.86
C LEU A 92 -12.81 -12.12 -8.84
N ASP A 93 -13.51 -13.19 -8.47
CA ASP A 93 -14.55 -13.76 -9.30
C ASP A 93 -15.71 -12.78 -9.57
N VAL A 94 -16.07 -11.96 -8.59
CA VAL A 94 -17.08 -10.91 -8.78
C VAL A 94 -16.57 -9.83 -9.72
N LEU A 95 -15.36 -9.33 -9.50
CA LEU A 95 -14.76 -8.30 -10.34
C LEU A 95 -14.65 -8.77 -11.80
N GLU A 96 -14.17 -9.98 -12.02
CA GLU A 96 -14.00 -10.56 -13.34
C GLU A 96 -15.35 -10.76 -14.05
N ARG A 97 -16.38 -11.25 -13.36
CA ARG A 97 -17.74 -11.38 -13.94
C ARG A 97 -18.33 -10.05 -14.40
N HIS A 98 -17.92 -8.97 -13.79
CA HIS A 98 -18.35 -7.61 -14.15
C HIS A 98 -17.34 -6.87 -15.05
N GLY A 99 -16.29 -7.53 -15.52
CA GLY A 99 -15.27 -6.93 -16.38
C GLY A 99 -14.42 -5.87 -15.68
N VAL A 100 -14.39 -5.84 -14.34
CA VAL A 100 -13.64 -4.87 -13.56
C VAL A 100 -12.23 -5.40 -13.28
N ARG A 101 -11.22 -4.65 -13.72
CA ARG A 101 -9.83 -4.91 -13.34
C ARG A 101 -9.50 -4.16 -12.05
N ALA A 102 -8.87 -4.86 -11.11
CA ALA A 102 -8.39 -4.28 -9.86
C ALA A 102 -6.87 -4.16 -9.86
N THR A 103 -6.34 -3.35 -8.96
CA THR A 103 -4.96 -3.44 -8.48
C THR A 103 -4.98 -4.22 -7.17
N VAL A 104 -4.29 -5.36 -7.14
CA VAL A 104 -4.16 -6.19 -5.95
C VAL A 104 -2.88 -5.82 -5.22
N CYS A 105 -3.03 -5.32 -4.01
CA CYS A 105 -1.92 -4.83 -3.18
C CYS A 105 -1.52 -5.94 -2.20
N PHE A 106 -0.33 -6.53 -2.41
CA PHE A 106 0.19 -7.62 -1.58
C PHE A 106 1.25 -7.11 -0.60
N ASN A 107 1.16 -7.49 0.67
CA ASN A 107 2.38 -7.49 1.47
C ASN A 107 3.28 -8.67 1.06
N ALA A 108 4.59 -8.50 1.23
CA ALA A 108 5.57 -9.48 0.77
C ALA A 108 5.36 -10.86 1.44
N LEU A 109 5.00 -10.87 2.73
CA LEU A 109 4.72 -12.08 3.48
C LEU A 109 3.57 -12.90 2.87
N ALA A 110 2.48 -12.22 2.45
CA ALA A 110 1.37 -12.89 1.79
C ALA A 110 1.77 -13.47 0.43
N ALA A 111 2.55 -12.71 -0.35
CA ALA A 111 3.03 -13.19 -1.65
C ALA A 111 3.98 -14.39 -1.52
N GLU A 112 4.90 -14.35 -0.56
CA GLU A 112 5.87 -15.41 -0.32
C GLU A 112 5.20 -16.71 0.16
N LYS A 113 4.26 -16.61 1.12
CA LYS A 113 3.53 -17.76 1.64
C LYS A 113 2.51 -18.34 0.66
N HIS A 114 1.93 -17.48 -0.18
CA HIS A 114 0.83 -17.83 -1.06
C HIS A 114 1.06 -17.37 -2.51
N PRO A 115 2.14 -17.82 -3.17
CA PRO A 115 2.53 -17.34 -4.51
C PRO A 115 1.43 -17.52 -5.56
N TYR A 116 0.61 -18.58 -5.43
CA TYR A 116 -0.51 -18.82 -6.34
C TYR A 116 -1.60 -17.74 -6.29
N MET A 117 -1.70 -16.94 -5.21
CA MET A 117 -2.61 -15.80 -5.16
C MET A 117 -2.15 -14.68 -6.10
N VAL A 118 -0.84 -14.43 -6.15
CA VAL A 118 -0.24 -13.49 -7.10
C VAL A 118 -0.46 -13.97 -8.53
N GLU A 119 -0.21 -15.25 -8.79
CA GLU A 119 -0.47 -15.88 -10.08
C GLU A 119 -1.94 -15.76 -10.49
N ARG A 120 -2.88 -16.00 -9.58
CA ARG A 120 -4.33 -15.88 -9.80
C ARG A 120 -4.73 -14.45 -10.20
N ALA A 121 -4.18 -13.44 -9.51
CA ALA A 121 -4.43 -12.04 -9.87
C ALA A 121 -3.92 -11.73 -11.28
N LEU A 122 -2.70 -12.14 -11.61
CA LEU A 122 -2.09 -11.91 -12.92
C LEU A 122 -2.86 -12.61 -14.05
N LYS A 123 -3.30 -13.86 -13.85
CA LYS A 123 -4.13 -14.61 -14.81
C LYS A 123 -5.48 -13.93 -15.05
N GLY A 124 -6.06 -13.32 -14.03
CA GLY A 124 -7.30 -12.54 -14.14
C GLY A 124 -7.12 -11.16 -14.78
N GLY A 125 -5.90 -10.80 -15.20
CA GLY A 125 -5.60 -9.50 -15.81
C GLY A 125 -5.60 -8.33 -14.83
N HIS A 126 -5.51 -8.60 -13.52
CA HIS A 126 -5.40 -7.59 -12.48
C HIS A 126 -3.97 -7.00 -12.39
N GLY A 127 -3.88 -5.76 -11.94
CA GLY A 127 -2.60 -5.12 -11.58
C GLY A 127 -2.08 -5.64 -10.24
N ILE A 128 -0.78 -5.40 -9.97
CA ILE A 128 -0.16 -5.73 -8.69
C ILE A 128 0.59 -4.51 -8.16
N ALA A 129 0.40 -4.20 -6.88
CA ALA A 129 1.17 -3.22 -6.13
C ALA A 129 1.76 -3.84 -4.86
N ALA A 130 2.91 -3.32 -4.43
CA ALA A 130 3.52 -3.69 -3.16
C ALA A 130 2.84 -2.98 -1.99
N ARG A 131 2.77 -3.67 -0.83
CA ARG A 131 2.16 -3.16 0.39
C ARG A 131 3.08 -3.33 1.61
N GLY A 132 4.38 -3.24 1.42
CA GLY A 132 5.35 -3.45 2.48
C GLY A 132 5.66 -4.93 2.74
N LEU A 133 6.44 -5.20 3.79
CA LEU A 133 6.87 -6.56 4.13
C LEU A 133 5.79 -7.35 4.83
N THR A 134 5.23 -6.78 5.89
CA THR A 134 4.28 -7.45 6.78
C THR A 134 3.13 -6.52 7.15
N ALA A 135 2.04 -7.09 7.68
CA ALA A 135 0.86 -6.31 8.03
C ALA A 135 1.05 -5.45 9.30
N ARG A 136 2.06 -5.73 10.12
CA ARG A 136 2.29 -5.03 11.40
C ARG A 136 3.51 -4.13 11.41
N GLN A 137 4.33 -4.17 10.37
CA GLN A 137 5.49 -3.30 10.23
C GLN A 137 5.14 -2.15 9.28
N ILE A 138 4.82 -1.01 9.86
CA ILE A 138 4.34 0.18 9.15
C ILE A 138 5.51 1.16 9.03
N ILE A 139 5.69 1.73 7.83
CA ILE A 139 6.65 2.82 7.65
C ILE A 139 6.20 4.01 8.47
N SER A 140 7.14 4.62 9.17
CA SER A 140 6.91 5.83 9.95
C SER A 140 8.19 6.64 10.08
N GLN A 141 8.04 7.86 10.58
CA GLN A 141 9.17 8.76 10.84
C GLN A 141 10.20 8.19 11.85
N THR A 142 9.82 7.18 12.63
CA THR A 142 10.72 6.53 13.60
C THR A 142 11.75 5.61 12.97
N MET A 143 11.52 5.12 11.73
CA MET A 143 12.53 4.38 10.98
C MET A 143 13.66 5.32 10.55
N THR A 144 14.88 4.83 10.58
CA THR A 144 15.99 5.50 9.89
C THR A 144 15.82 5.38 8.37
N GLU A 145 16.46 6.26 7.61
CA GLU A 145 16.42 6.19 6.13
C GLU A 145 16.92 4.84 5.60
N ALA A 146 17.98 4.30 6.20
CA ALA A 146 18.55 3.02 5.79
C ALA A 146 17.60 1.84 6.07
N GLU A 147 16.92 1.85 7.21
CA GLU A 147 15.91 0.84 7.55
C GLU A 147 14.71 0.91 6.61
N GLU A 148 14.22 2.10 6.32
CA GLU A 148 13.11 2.31 5.40
C GLU A 148 13.46 1.88 3.97
N GLN A 149 14.65 2.26 3.48
CA GLN A 149 15.14 1.84 2.17
C GLN A 149 15.27 0.31 2.08
N ALA A 150 15.81 -0.33 3.11
CA ALA A 150 15.94 -1.78 3.17
C ALA A 150 14.57 -2.47 3.21
N TYR A 151 13.63 -1.92 3.96
CA TYR A 151 12.24 -2.40 4.05
C TYR A 151 11.53 -2.36 2.68
N ILE A 152 11.62 -1.22 2.00
CA ILE A 152 11.04 -1.03 0.66
C ILE A 152 11.70 -2.01 -0.34
N GLY A 153 13.04 -2.02 -0.39
CA GLY A 153 13.79 -2.87 -1.31
C GLY A 153 13.43 -4.35 -1.13
N LYS A 154 13.48 -4.86 0.08
CA LYS A 154 13.15 -6.25 0.38
C LYS A 154 11.70 -6.60 0.01
N SER A 155 10.75 -5.68 0.26
CA SER A 155 9.36 -5.88 -0.12
C SER A 155 9.20 -6.03 -1.63
N LEU A 156 9.86 -5.16 -2.41
CA LEU A 156 9.81 -5.18 -3.86
C LEU A 156 10.50 -6.41 -4.45
N ASP A 157 11.64 -6.81 -3.91
CA ASP A 157 12.41 -7.97 -4.38
C ASP A 157 11.59 -9.27 -4.22
N ILE A 158 10.99 -9.48 -3.05
CA ILE A 158 10.14 -10.64 -2.79
C ILE A 158 8.96 -10.66 -3.76
N LEU A 159 8.25 -9.55 -3.87
CA LEU A 159 7.06 -9.49 -4.71
C LEU A 159 7.40 -9.60 -6.20
N ALA A 160 8.52 -9.02 -6.65
CA ALA A 160 8.99 -9.15 -8.02
C ALA A 160 9.40 -10.59 -8.36
N ALA A 161 10.06 -11.29 -7.43
CA ALA A 161 10.43 -12.69 -7.60
C ALA A 161 9.18 -13.59 -7.77
N VAL A 162 8.16 -13.37 -6.94
CA VAL A 162 6.90 -14.14 -7.03
C VAL A 162 6.09 -13.77 -8.28
N ALA A 163 6.03 -12.50 -8.65
CA ALA A 163 5.27 -12.03 -9.80
C ALA A 163 5.97 -12.29 -11.15
N GLY A 164 7.26 -12.65 -11.14
CA GLY A 164 8.08 -12.79 -12.34
C GLY A 164 8.30 -11.49 -13.12
N ARG A 165 8.04 -10.34 -12.51
CA ARG A 165 8.20 -9.01 -13.11
C ARG A 165 8.35 -7.92 -12.05
N ARG A 166 8.90 -6.77 -12.46
CA ARG A 166 8.92 -5.59 -11.58
C ARG A 166 7.51 -5.15 -11.21
N VAL A 167 7.37 -4.72 -9.96
CA VAL A 167 6.17 -4.07 -9.44
C VAL A 167 6.41 -2.56 -9.43
N LEU A 168 5.46 -1.79 -9.94
CA LEU A 168 5.61 -0.36 -10.16
C LEU A 168 4.72 0.49 -9.25
N GLY A 169 3.82 -0.13 -8.50
CA GLY A 169 2.91 0.54 -7.59
C GLY A 169 3.22 0.23 -6.14
N TRP A 170 2.92 1.19 -5.27
CA TRP A 170 3.00 1.07 -3.82
C TRP A 170 1.68 1.48 -3.19
N ALA A 171 1.23 0.68 -2.23
CA ALA A 171 0.14 0.99 -1.32
C ALA A 171 0.63 0.63 0.08
N GLY A 172 1.13 1.58 0.82
CA GLY A 172 1.75 1.35 2.14
C GLY A 172 0.81 0.67 3.13
N GLN A 173 1.38 -0.08 4.06
CA GLN A 173 0.62 -0.68 5.13
C GLN A 173 -0.03 0.42 5.98
N ASP A 174 -1.36 0.37 6.11
CA ASP A 174 -2.17 1.39 6.80
C ASP A 174 -1.85 2.84 6.35
N THR A 175 -1.45 3.02 5.08
CA THR A 175 -1.03 4.31 4.51
C THR A 175 0.12 4.98 5.27
N GLY A 176 0.91 4.18 6.01
CA GLY A 176 2.03 4.68 6.80
C GLY A 176 3.19 5.10 5.93
N GLU A 177 3.69 6.30 6.16
CA GLU A 177 4.82 6.87 5.47
C GLU A 177 5.67 7.75 6.41
N SER A 178 6.89 8.01 5.96
CA SER A 178 7.75 9.08 6.48
C SER A 178 7.83 10.21 5.45
N ASP A 179 8.44 11.32 5.83
CA ASP A 179 8.74 12.41 4.88
C ASP A 179 9.73 12.00 3.76
N ARG A 180 10.40 10.87 3.91
CA ARG A 180 11.35 10.29 2.94
C ARG A 180 10.72 9.30 1.98
N THR A 181 9.59 8.70 2.37
CA THR A 181 8.97 7.59 1.63
C THR A 181 8.77 7.89 0.14
N PRO A 182 8.20 9.03 -0.28
CA PRO A 182 8.00 9.30 -1.72
C PRO A 182 9.32 9.32 -2.51
N ARG A 183 10.38 9.88 -1.93
CA ARG A 183 11.70 9.93 -2.55
C ARG A 183 12.32 8.54 -2.66
N LEU A 184 12.22 7.74 -1.61
CA LEU A 184 12.76 6.38 -1.58
C LEU A 184 12.02 5.46 -2.55
N LEU A 185 10.68 5.55 -2.63
CA LEU A 185 9.87 4.81 -3.59
C LEU A 185 10.25 5.17 -5.04
N ARG A 186 10.42 6.47 -5.32
CA ARG A 186 10.89 6.93 -6.63
C ARG A 186 12.29 6.40 -6.96
N ALA A 187 13.21 6.44 -6.00
CA ALA A 187 14.56 5.90 -6.18
C ALA A 187 14.57 4.39 -6.42
N ALA A 188 13.64 3.65 -5.81
CA ALA A 188 13.41 2.23 -6.06
C ALA A 188 12.72 1.96 -7.41
N GLY A 189 12.31 3.02 -8.14
CA GLY A 189 11.76 2.94 -9.49
C GLY A 189 10.27 2.66 -9.55
N LEU A 190 9.52 2.96 -8.49
CA LEU A 190 8.07 2.96 -8.53
C LEU A 190 7.55 4.20 -9.27
N THR A 191 6.39 4.06 -9.88
CA THR A 191 5.79 5.09 -10.73
C THR A 191 4.55 5.72 -10.10
N HIS A 192 3.92 5.04 -9.15
CA HIS A 192 2.72 5.53 -8.48
C HIS A 192 2.61 5.00 -7.04
N VAL A 193 1.98 5.82 -6.20
CA VAL A 193 1.68 5.56 -4.79
C VAL A 193 0.18 5.76 -4.58
N ILE A 194 -0.43 4.95 -3.70
CA ILE A 194 -1.88 4.89 -3.48
C ILE A 194 -2.23 5.29 -2.03
N ASP A 195 -1.31 5.91 -1.32
CA ASP A 195 -1.43 6.07 0.13
C ASP A 195 -2.21 7.31 0.55
N TRP A 196 -2.10 8.40 -0.21
CA TRP A 196 -2.66 9.67 0.21
C TRP A 196 -3.96 10.00 -0.53
N PRO A 197 -5.10 9.97 0.16
CA PRO A 197 -6.33 10.55 -0.39
C PRO A 197 -6.14 12.06 -0.45
N ASN A 198 -5.92 12.58 -1.65
CA ASN A 198 -5.61 13.99 -1.83
C ASN A 198 -6.74 14.74 -2.54
N ASP A 199 -7.25 14.18 -3.64
CA ASP A 199 -8.25 14.84 -4.45
C ASP A 199 -9.10 13.83 -5.25
N ASP A 200 -10.22 14.28 -5.79
CA ASP A 200 -11.11 13.49 -6.63
C ASP A 200 -10.75 13.57 -8.14
N ALA A 201 -9.82 14.43 -8.51
CA ALA A 201 -9.30 14.55 -9.87
C ALA A 201 -7.78 14.83 -9.87
N PRO A 202 -7.04 14.31 -10.85
CA PRO A 202 -5.64 14.67 -11.04
C PRO A 202 -5.46 16.18 -11.27
N TYR A 203 -4.37 16.71 -10.75
CA TYR A 203 -3.93 18.10 -11.01
C TYR A 203 -2.41 18.17 -11.02
N ALA A 204 -1.86 19.22 -11.63
CA ALA A 204 -0.44 19.54 -11.68
C ALA A 204 -0.12 20.78 -10.85
#